data_fa54744dc4ebc6248f8ee494b00de2a8
#
_entry.id   fa54744dc4ebc6248f8ee494b00de2a8
#
_cell.length_a   1.000
_cell.length_b   1.000
_cell.length_c   1.000
_cell.angle_alpha   90.00
_cell.angle_beta   90.00
_cell.angle_gamma   90.00
#
_symmetry.space_group_name_H-M   'P 1'
#
loop_
_entity.id
_entity.type
_entity.pdbx_description
1 polymer ?
#
loop_
_entity_poly.entity_id
_entity_poly.type
_entity_poly.pdbx_seq_one_letter_code
_entity_poly.pdbx_strand_id
1 'polypeptide(L)'
;ESGDHIRTYRLPKPDKVSNDLIDEKNENEFSLKWKTPGSWEEVQGHSMRLASFNVPSSEGIGDLSITTFSGVSGGIQANVNRWLGQIGLEPLSLVDIQKISFSRTGRLGDYQYFKLINEDQKETAILASIFQLEARTVFVKLSINANDIIKVESDFSSFCESISISG
;
A
#
# COMPACT_ATOMS: atom_id res chain seq x y z
N GLU A 1 16.16 -10.48 -16.52
CA GLU A 1 15.91 -10.66 -16.28
C GLU A 1 15.14 -10.91 -15.59
N SER A 2 15.06 -11.34 -15.63
CA SER A 2 14.19 -11.72 -15.06
C SER A 2 14.04 -11.51 -13.76
N GLY A 3 14.74 -11.83 -13.05
CA GLY A 3 14.66 -11.58 -11.69
C GLY A 3 14.29 -10.24 -11.34
N ASP A 4 14.10 -9.48 -12.24
CA ASP A 4 13.79 -8.15 -12.00
C ASP A 4 12.55 -7.92 -11.25
N HIS A 5 11.89 -8.93 -10.82
CA HIS A 5 10.70 -8.77 -10.05
C HIS A 5 10.98 -8.35 -8.62
N ILE A 6 12.20 -8.40 -8.18
CA ILE A 6 12.54 -7.99 -6.82
C ILE A 6 13.23 -6.64 -6.88
N ARG A 7 12.68 -5.71 -6.12
CA ARG A 7 13.21 -4.36 -6.07
C ARG A 7 13.40 -3.92 -4.64
N THR A 8 14.33 -3.03 -4.43
CA THR A 8 14.61 -2.48 -3.12
C THR A 8 14.50 -0.97 -3.21
N TYR A 9 13.74 -0.38 -2.29
CA TYR A 9 13.53 1.04 -2.28
C TYR A 9 13.75 1.61 -0.92
N ARG A 10 14.22 2.83 -0.87
CA ARG A 10 14.40 3.57 0.36
C ARG A 10 13.42 4.70 0.43
N LEU A 11 13.11 5.11 1.65
CA LEU A 11 12.27 6.27 1.82
C LEU A 11 12.95 7.50 1.24
N PRO A 12 12.17 8.38 0.62
CA PRO A 12 12.75 9.62 0.15
C PRO A 12 13.29 10.45 1.30
N LYS A 13 14.36 11.12 1.06
CA LYS A 13 14.92 11.98 2.07
C LYS A 13 14.37 13.37 1.93
N PRO A 14 14.15 14.06 3.04
CA PRO A 14 13.73 15.44 2.95
C PRO A 14 14.87 16.26 2.34
N ASP A 15 14.50 17.32 1.73
CA ASP A 15 15.50 18.16 1.15
C ASP A 15 16.19 19.04 2.13
N LYS A 16 15.76 19.04 3.31
CA LYS A 16 16.35 19.92 4.28
C LYS A 16 17.60 19.36 4.78
N VAL A 17 18.49 20.18 5.02
CA VAL A 17 19.78 19.72 5.30
C VAL A 17 20.11 19.63 6.75
N SER A 18 19.78 20.65 7.45
CA SER A 18 20.36 20.79 8.75
C SER A 18 19.99 19.70 9.70
N ASN A 19 18.78 19.26 9.68
CA ASN A 19 18.38 18.27 10.62
C ASN A 19 18.53 16.89 10.12
N ASP A 20 18.95 16.78 8.90
CA ASP A 20 18.86 15.52 8.26
C ASP A 20 19.92 14.57 8.67
N LEU A 21 20.93 15.03 9.35
CA LEU A 21 22.00 14.11 9.68
C LEU A 21 21.51 12.95 10.52
N ILE A 22 20.71 13.22 11.53
CA ILE A 22 20.20 12.16 12.36
C ILE A 22 19.09 11.41 11.67
N ASP A 23 18.17 12.14 11.10
CA ASP A 23 17.05 11.50 10.42
C ASP A 23 17.53 10.72 9.23
N GLU A 24 18.50 11.26 8.54
CA GLU A 24 19.02 10.60 7.37
C GLU A 24 19.61 9.25 7.72
N LYS A 25 20.28 9.17 8.84
CA LYS A 25 20.87 7.91 9.23
C LYS A 25 19.79 6.86 9.46
N ASN A 26 18.70 7.25 10.13
CA ASN A 26 17.62 6.31 10.39
C ASN A 26 16.91 5.92 9.11
N GLU A 27 16.68 6.89 8.26
CA GLU A 27 15.95 6.60 7.03
C GLU A 27 16.78 5.75 6.07
N ASN A 28 18.08 5.95 6.08
CA ASN A 28 18.91 5.17 5.19
C ASN A 28 18.91 3.70 5.56
N GLU A 29 18.53 3.38 6.77
CA GLU A 29 18.49 2.01 7.19
C GLU A 29 17.14 1.36 6.93
N PHE A 30 16.15 2.14 6.55
CA PHE A 30 14.85 1.58 6.26
C PHE A 30 14.61 1.53 4.77
N SER A 31 14.59 0.34 4.25
CA SER A 31 14.22 0.15 2.86
C SER A 31 13.46 -1.15 2.75
N LEU A 32 12.64 -1.22 1.73
CA LEU A 32 11.78 -2.36 1.49
C LEU A 32 12.12 -2.98 0.15
N LYS A 33 11.88 -4.26 0.05
CA LYS A 33 11.96 -4.96 -1.21
C LYS A 33 10.73 -5.82 -1.35
N TRP A 34 10.41 -6.17 -2.58
CA TRP A 34 9.21 -6.93 -2.88
C TRP A 34 9.39 -7.65 -4.19
N LYS A 35 8.45 -8.55 -4.47
CA LYS A 35 8.43 -9.24 -5.73
C LYS A 35 7.22 -8.75 -6.52
N THR A 36 7.46 -8.13 -7.65
CA THR A 36 6.41 -7.53 -8.46
C THR A 36 5.78 -8.56 -9.37
N PRO A 37 4.45 -8.69 -9.37
CA PRO A 37 3.80 -9.56 -10.36
C PRO A 37 4.18 -9.16 -11.77
N GLY A 38 4.30 -10.15 -12.65
CA GLY A 38 4.86 -9.90 -13.96
C GLY A 38 4.07 -8.95 -14.84
N SER A 39 2.77 -8.84 -14.62
CA SER A 39 1.95 -7.94 -15.43
C SER A 39 1.93 -6.51 -14.93
N TRP A 40 2.45 -6.24 -13.73
CA TRP A 40 2.45 -4.89 -13.19
C TRP A 40 3.65 -4.11 -13.70
N GLU A 41 3.47 -2.82 -13.86
CA GLU A 41 4.54 -1.96 -14.33
C GLU A 41 4.87 -0.94 -13.26
N GLU A 42 6.10 -0.96 -12.77
CA GLU A 42 6.52 0.03 -11.81
C GLU A 42 6.78 1.34 -12.54
N VAL A 43 6.24 2.43 -12.01
CA VAL A 43 6.35 3.73 -12.63
C VAL A 43 6.84 4.74 -11.62
N GLN A 44 7.29 5.88 -12.12
CA GLN A 44 7.75 6.93 -11.24
C GLN A 44 6.55 7.57 -10.59
N GLY A 45 6.55 7.60 -9.28
CA GLY A 45 5.41 8.10 -8.55
C GLY A 45 5.61 9.50 -8.04
N HIS A 46 4.69 9.90 -7.19
CA HIS A 46 4.74 11.21 -6.57
C HIS A 46 5.62 11.18 -5.33
N SER A 47 5.97 12.36 -4.86
CA SER A 47 6.94 12.49 -3.80
C SER A 47 6.53 11.82 -2.49
N MET A 48 5.23 11.65 -2.26
CA MET A 48 4.78 11.03 -1.01
C MET A 48 4.75 9.52 -1.08
N ARG A 49 5.07 8.94 -2.21
CA ARG A 49 5.01 7.51 -2.38
C ARG A 49 6.39 6.90 -2.40
N LEU A 50 6.53 5.77 -1.73
CA LEU A 50 7.76 5.01 -1.82
C LEU A 50 7.86 4.35 -3.19
N ALA A 51 6.75 3.89 -3.73
CA ALA A 51 6.71 3.25 -5.04
C ALA A 51 5.33 3.36 -5.63
N SER A 52 5.26 3.28 -6.94
CA SER A 52 3.99 3.33 -7.69
C SER A 52 4.02 2.29 -8.79
N PHE A 53 2.86 1.70 -9.05
CA PHE A 53 2.73 0.67 -10.09
C PHE A 53 1.46 0.90 -10.88
N ASN A 54 1.54 0.66 -12.17
CA ASN A 54 0.36 0.53 -13.00
C ASN A 54 -0.04 -0.93 -13.04
N VAL A 55 -1.29 -1.20 -12.76
CA VAL A 55 -1.82 -2.56 -12.72
C VAL A 55 -2.84 -2.69 -13.84
N PRO A 56 -2.66 -3.62 -14.79
CA PRO A 56 -3.58 -3.71 -15.92
C PRO A 56 -5.01 -3.99 -15.47
N SER A 57 -5.95 -3.37 -16.13
CA SER A 57 -7.35 -3.48 -15.83
C SER A 57 -8.11 -3.64 -17.14
N SER A 58 -9.31 -4.22 -17.06
CA SER A 58 -10.12 -4.37 -18.27
C SER A 58 -10.59 -3.03 -18.80
N GLU A 59 -10.67 -2.02 -17.92
CA GLU A 59 -11.12 -0.70 -18.33
C GLU A 59 -10.17 0.33 -17.77
N GLY A 60 -8.98 0.39 -18.35
CA GLY A 60 -8.02 1.38 -17.92
C GLY A 60 -6.89 0.74 -17.11
N ILE A 61 -6.36 1.49 -16.18
CA ILE A 61 -5.20 1.08 -15.42
C ILE A 61 -5.46 1.29 -13.94
N GLY A 62 -5.18 0.26 -13.15
CA GLY A 62 -5.23 0.41 -11.71
C GLY A 62 -3.98 1.10 -11.21
N ASP A 63 -4.12 1.78 -10.08
CA ASP A 63 -3.05 2.53 -9.47
C ASP A 63 -2.71 1.91 -8.13
N LEU A 64 -1.50 1.36 -8.01
CA LEU A 64 -1.04 0.82 -6.73
C LEU A 64 0.06 1.71 -6.18
N SER A 65 -0.01 1.99 -4.90
CA SER A 65 0.99 2.80 -4.24
C SER A 65 1.46 2.13 -2.96
N ILE A 66 2.72 2.34 -2.64
CA ILE A 66 3.26 2.02 -1.33
C ILE A 66 3.65 3.34 -0.69
N THR A 67 3.11 3.61 0.48
CA THR A 67 3.47 4.80 1.24
C THR A 67 3.87 4.38 2.65
N THR A 68 4.73 5.16 3.24
CA THR A 68 5.17 4.89 4.60
C THR A 68 5.12 6.18 5.40
N PHE A 69 4.82 6.04 6.66
CA PHE A 69 4.76 7.17 7.58
C PHE A 69 5.47 6.80 8.86
N SER A 70 6.18 7.76 9.42
CA SER A 70 6.82 7.55 10.70
C SER A 70 5.76 7.52 11.80
N GLY A 71 5.95 6.63 12.74
CA GLY A 71 5.05 6.58 13.86
C GLY A 71 3.66 6.10 13.50
N VAL A 72 2.69 6.51 14.30
CA VAL A 72 1.30 6.09 14.12
C VAL A 72 0.54 7.24 13.49
N SER A 73 0.75 7.43 12.21
CA SER A 73 0.20 8.58 11.54
C SER A 73 -1.23 8.32 11.08
N GLY A 74 -2.16 9.06 11.62
CA GLY A 74 -3.53 9.04 11.17
C GLY A 74 -4.35 7.84 11.62
N GLY A 75 -3.72 6.76 12.00
CA GLY A 75 -4.44 5.60 12.45
C GLY A 75 -5.17 4.87 11.33
N ILE A 76 -5.66 3.69 11.68
CA ILE A 76 -6.35 2.86 10.70
C ILE A 76 -7.71 3.46 10.34
N GLN A 77 -8.43 3.94 11.34
CA GLN A 77 -9.78 4.44 11.09
C GLN A 77 -9.78 5.62 10.13
N ALA A 78 -8.89 6.57 10.36
CA ALA A 78 -8.87 7.77 9.51
C ALA A 78 -8.52 7.41 8.07
N ASN A 79 -7.56 6.51 7.89
CA ASN A 79 -7.14 6.16 6.55
C ASN A 79 -8.18 5.33 5.81
N VAL A 80 -8.77 4.35 6.48
CA VAL A 80 -9.80 3.54 5.85
C VAL A 80 -11.01 4.41 5.49
N ASN A 81 -11.39 5.33 6.37
CA ASN A 81 -12.53 6.20 6.08
C ASN A 81 -12.24 7.13 4.91
N ARG A 82 -10.99 7.58 4.77
CA ARG A 82 -10.65 8.38 3.61
C ARG A 82 -10.81 7.55 2.33
N TRP A 83 -10.39 6.29 2.36
CA TRP A 83 -10.55 5.42 1.21
C TRP A 83 -12.00 5.11 0.91
N LEU A 84 -12.81 4.87 1.96
CA LEU A 84 -14.24 4.65 1.75
C LEU A 84 -14.87 5.85 1.05
N GLY A 85 -14.50 7.06 1.48
CA GLY A 85 -15.02 8.26 0.83
C GLY A 85 -14.63 8.36 -0.63
N GLN A 86 -13.45 7.85 -0.99
CA GLN A 86 -13.00 7.89 -2.38
C GLN A 86 -13.87 7.06 -3.30
N ILE A 87 -14.57 6.06 -2.76
CA ILE A 87 -15.45 5.24 -3.58
C ILE A 87 -16.91 5.45 -3.20
N GLY A 88 -17.19 6.57 -2.54
CA GLY A 88 -18.59 6.98 -2.32
C GLY A 88 -19.28 6.32 -1.15
N LEU A 89 -18.52 5.77 -0.21
CA LEU A 89 -19.11 5.12 0.95
C LEU A 89 -18.97 5.99 2.18
N GLU A 90 -19.87 5.77 3.12
CA GLU A 90 -19.89 6.54 4.36
C GLU A 90 -18.78 6.08 5.30
N PRO A 91 -18.32 6.98 6.17
CA PRO A 91 -17.30 6.56 7.14
C PRO A 91 -17.87 5.56 8.14
N LEU A 92 -17.00 4.76 8.68
CA LEU A 92 -17.36 3.72 9.63
C LEU A 92 -16.71 3.97 10.96
N SER A 93 -17.30 3.43 12.02
CA SER A 93 -16.70 3.45 13.34
C SER A 93 -15.52 2.50 13.36
N LEU A 94 -14.67 2.64 14.36
CA LEU A 94 -13.53 1.74 14.47
C LEU A 94 -13.99 0.28 14.61
N VAL A 95 -15.06 0.05 15.34
CA VAL A 95 -15.59 -1.31 15.51
C VAL A 95 -16.00 -1.89 14.15
N ASP A 96 -16.69 -1.09 13.36
CA ASP A 96 -17.12 -1.59 12.05
C ASP A 96 -15.96 -1.78 11.11
N ILE A 97 -14.95 -0.93 11.19
CA ILE A 97 -13.76 -1.11 10.37
C ILE A 97 -13.08 -2.43 10.74
N GLN A 98 -13.02 -2.75 12.02
CA GLN A 98 -12.42 -4.00 12.44
C GLN A 98 -13.19 -5.20 11.90
N LYS A 99 -14.50 -5.06 11.76
CA LYS A 99 -15.32 -6.14 11.23
C LYS A 99 -15.05 -6.43 9.76
N ILE A 100 -14.65 -5.42 9.01
CA ILE A 100 -14.39 -5.62 7.58
C ILE A 100 -12.92 -5.88 7.30
N SER A 101 -12.07 -5.88 8.31
CA SER A 101 -10.65 -6.13 8.11
C SER A 101 -10.36 -7.62 8.24
N PHE A 102 -9.32 -8.05 7.56
CA PHE A 102 -8.82 -9.42 7.66
C PHE A 102 -7.38 -9.35 8.13
N SER A 103 -7.08 -10.12 9.16
CA SER A 103 -5.71 -10.19 9.66
C SER A 103 -4.94 -11.21 8.84
N ARG A 104 -3.78 -10.80 8.34
CA ARG A 104 -2.93 -11.65 7.51
C ARG A 104 -1.49 -11.48 7.94
N THR A 105 -0.63 -12.35 7.45
CA THR A 105 0.78 -12.31 7.78
C THR A 105 1.60 -12.49 6.53
N GLY A 106 2.61 -11.66 6.39
CA GLY A 106 3.57 -11.77 5.29
C GLY A 106 4.97 -11.66 5.84
N ARG A 107 5.93 -11.46 4.96
CA ARG A 107 7.33 -11.37 5.37
C ARG A 107 7.62 -10.14 6.21
N LEU A 108 6.85 -9.08 6.00
CA LEU A 108 7.05 -7.85 6.77
C LEU A 108 6.45 -7.97 8.16
N GLY A 109 5.51 -8.88 8.34
CA GLY A 109 4.82 -9.08 9.60
C GLY A 109 3.32 -9.14 9.39
N ASP A 110 2.58 -9.01 10.48
CA ASP A 110 1.13 -9.04 10.40
C ASP A 110 0.61 -7.76 9.77
N TYR A 111 -0.49 -7.89 9.05
CA TYR A 111 -1.11 -6.71 8.45
C TYR A 111 -2.61 -6.88 8.40
N GLN A 112 -3.29 -5.75 8.25
CA GLN A 112 -4.74 -5.71 8.09
C GLN A 112 -5.04 -5.54 6.62
N TYR A 113 -5.89 -6.40 6.09
CA TYR A 113 -6.25 -6.38 4.68
C TYR A 113 -7.69 -5.92 4.54
N PHE A 114 -7.93 -5.07 3.56
CA PHE A 114 -9.25 -4.51 3.29
C PHE A 114 -9.60 -4.66 1.82
N LYS A 115 -10.83 -5.09 1.56
CA LYS A 115 -11.38 -5.12 0.21
C LYS A 115 -12.62 -4.23 0.24
N LEU A 116 -12.51 -3.06 -0.36
CA LEU A 116 -13.55 -2.04 -0.28
C LEU A 116 -14.22 -1.88 -1.63
N ILE A 117 -15.51 -2.21 -1.68
CA ILE A 117 -16.30 -2.13 -2.89
C ILE A 117 -17.61 -1.43 -2.58
N ASN A 118 -17.98 -0.46 -3.43
CA ASN A 118 -19.28 0.16 -3.34
C ASN A 118 -20.21 -0.64 -4.24
N GLU A 119 -21.10 -1.42 -3.61
CA GLU A 119 -21.96 -2.32 -4.38
C GLU A 119 -22.98 -1.57 -5.22
N ASP A 120 -23.28 -0.33 -4.86
CA ASP A 120 -24.24 0.46 -5.60
C ASP A 120 -23.62 1.20 -6.78
N GLN A 121 -22.32 1.45 -6.71
CA GLN A 121 -21.61 2.16 -7.76
C GLN A 121 -20.31 1.41 -8.03
N LYS A 122 -20.41 0.35 -8.78
CA LYS A 122 -19.25 -0.52 -9.00
C LYS A 122 -18.33 0.04 -10.05
N GLU A 123 -17.73 1.18 -9.78
CA GLU A 123 -16.77 1.77 -10.69
C GLU A 123 -15.35 1.49 -10.23
N THR A 124 -14.98 2.04 -9.10
CA THR A 124 -13.65 1.85 -8.56
C THR A 124 -13.74 1.12 -7.24
N ALA A 125 -12.86 0.15 -7.05
CA ALA A 125 -12.75 -0.55 -5.79
C ALA A 125 -11.33 -0.40 -5.28
N ILE A 126 -11.13 -0.69 -3.99
CA ILE A 126 -9.83 -0.54 -3.37
C ILE A 126 -9.47 -1.81 -2.64
N LEU A 127 -8.25 -2.29 -2.88
CA LEU A 127 -7.62 -3.28 -2.04
C LEU A 127 -6.52 -2.58 -1.28
N ALA A 128 -6.44 -2.82 0.03
CA ALA A 128 -5.44 -2.12 0.81
C ALA A 128 -4.92 -3.01 1.92
N SER A 129 -3.65 -2.84 2.23
CA SER A 129 -3.01 -3.53 3.34
C SER A 129 -2.30 -2.50 4.19
N ILE A 130 -2.42 -2.66 5.50
CA ILE A 130 -1.79 -1.76 6.46
C ILE A 130 -0.89 -2.58 7.37
N PHE A 131 0.39 -2.28 7.32
CA PHE A 131 1.38 -2.92 8.17
C PHE A 131 1.79 -1.91 9.24
N GLN A 132 1.51 -2.20 10.48
CA GLN A 132 1.92 -1.33 11.58
C GLN A 132 3.19 -1.89 12.18
N LEU A 133 4.31 -1.32 11.79
CA LEU A 133 5.60 -1.74 12.30
C LEU A 133 5.91 -0.91 13.53
N GLU A 134 7.01 -1.25 14.19
CA GLU A 134 7.32 -0.62 15.45
C GLU A 134 7.46 0.89 15.34
N ALA A 135 8.13 1.37 14.30
CA ALA A 135 8.40 2.79 14.18
C ALA A 135 7.75 3.42 12.96
N ARG A 136 7.02 2.64 12.17
CA ARG A 136 6.43 3.14 10.92
C ARG A 136 5.19 2.37 10.58
N THR A 137 4.38 2.98 9.72
CA THR A 137 3.24 2.31 9.14
C THR A 137 3.44 2.27 7.62
N VAL A 138 3.20 1.11 7.04
CA VAL A 138 3.33 0.93 5.60
C VAL A 138 1.94 0.69 5.05
N PHE A 139 1.56 1.46 4.04
CA PHE A 139 0.28 1.29 3.36
C PHE A 139 0.53 0.81 1.94
N VAL A 140 -0.17 -0.24 1.54
CA VAL A 140 -0.18 -0.70 0.16
C VAL A 140 -1.60 -0.60 -0.31
N LYS A 141 -1.85 0.24 -1.31
CA LYS A 141 -3.22 0.53 -1.72
C LYS A 141 -3.34 0.44 -3.23
N LEU A 142 -4.32 -0.32 -3.68
CA LEU A 142 -4.63 -0.46 -5.10
C LEU A 142 -6.03 0.05 -5.37
N SER A 143 -6.13 1.04 -6.27
CA SER A 143 -7.42 1.49 -6.78
C SER A 143 -7.55 0.95 -8.19
N ILE A 144 -8.62 0.23 -8.45
CA ILE A 144 -8.78 -0.41 -9.74
C ILE A 144 -10.26 -0.56 -10.05
N ASN A 145 -10.58 -0.80 -11.30
CA ASN A 145 -11.96 -1.03 -11.68
C ASN A 145 -12.55 -2.17 -10.87
N ALA A 146 -13.74 -1.98 -10.35
CA ALA A 146 -14.34 -2.94 -9.45
C ALA A 146 -14.54 -4.31 -10.11
N ASN A 147 -14.73 -4.33 -11.42
CA ASN A 147 -14.92 -5.58 -12.12
C ASN A 147 -13.66 -6.44 -12.15
N ASP A 148 -12.51 -5.86 -11.88
CA ASP A 148 -11.26 -6.59 -11.93
C ASP A 148 -10.78 -7.04 -10.57
N ILE A 149 -11.50 -6.72 -9.52
CA ILE A 149 -11.05 -7.03 -8.16
C ILE A 149 -10.76 -8.51 -7.98
N ILE A 150 -11.64 -9.36 -8.45
CA ILE A 150 -11.46 -10.80 -8.26
C ILE A 150 -10.20 -11.28 -8.97
N LYS A 151 -9.95 -10.75 -10.16
CA LYS A 151 -8.79 -11.18 -10.93
C LYS A 151 -7.48 -10.73 -10.29
N VAL A 152 -7.46 -9.56 -9.68
CA VAL A 152 -6.23 -8.97 -9.20
C VAL A 152 -5.93 -9.31 -7.75
N GLU A 153 -6.92 -9.83 -7.03
CA GLU A 153 -6.77 -10.01 -5.59
C GLU A 153 -5.64 -10.96 -5.24
N SER A 154 -5.49 -12.03 -6.00
CA SER A 154 -4.43 -12.99 -5.72
C SER A 154 -3.06 -12.37 -5.91
N ASP A 155 -2.87 -11.61 -6.97
CA ASP A 155 -1.59 -10.94 -7.20
C ASP A 155 -1.33 -9.89 -6.14
N PHE A 156 -2.36 -9.17 -5.73
CA PHE A 156 -2.21 -8.17 -4.69
C PHE A 156 -1.75 -8.82 -3.39
N SER A 157 -2.38 -9.93 -3.02
CA SER A 157 -2.01 -10.62 -1.80
C SER A 157 -0.58 -11.15 -1.87
N SER A 158 -0.21 -11.74 -2.99
CA SER A 158 1.16 -12.24 -3.15
C SER A 158 2.17 -11.11 -3.07
N PHE A 159 1.84 -9.97 -3.66
CA PHE A 159 2.71 -8.82 -3.62
C PHE A 159 2.91 -8.35 -2.17
N CYS A 160 1.81 -8.19 -1.43
CA CYS A 160 1.90 -7.73 -0.06
C CYS A 160 2.72 -8.69 0.80
N GLU A 161 2.54 -10.00 0.59
CA GLU A 161 3.26 -10.97 1.38
C GLU A 161 4.73 -11.05 1.03
N SER A 162 5.09 -10.57 -0.15
CA SER A 162 6.49 -10.58 -0.56
C SER A 162 7.28 -9.40 0.00
N ILE A 163 6.61 -8.39 0.53
CA ILE A 163 7.30 -7.20 1.01
C ILE A 163 8.09 -7.55 2.26
N SER A 164 9.34 -7.15 2.28
CA SER A 164 10.19 -7.39 3.45
C SER A 164 11.17 -6.25 3.58
N ILE A 165 11.82 -6.21 4.72
CA ILE A 165 12.82 -5.17 4.97
C ILE A 165 14.11 -5.61 4.29
N SER A 166 14.67 -4.69 3.54
CA SER A 166 15.92 -4.93 2.86
C SER A 166 17.03 -4.69 3.85
N GLY A 167 17.71 -5.71 4.18
CA GLY A 167 18.68 -5.70 5.21
C GLY A 167 19.84 -4.87 5.21
#